data_c2f6b2d67df9c9d1658a43c7429ee5f1
#
_entry.id   c2f6b2d67df9c9d1658a43c7429ee5f1
#
_cell.length_a   1.000
_cell.length_b   1.000
_cell.length_c   1.000
_cell.angle_alpha   90.00
_cell.angle_beta   90.00
_cell.angle_gamma   90.00
#
_symmetry.space_group_name_H-M   'P 1'
#
loop_
_entity.id
_entity.type
_entity.pdbx_description
1 polymer ?
#
loop_
_entity_poly.entity_id
_entity_poly.type
_entity_poly.pdbx_seq_one_letter_code
_entity_poly.pdbx_strand_id
1 'polypeptide(L)'
;AKKLYLEKLATSPNSPLVLAGVGHVELIEGKSADARNHFETAISLSEGKRIDVLNAVGYANGNPDSKNGDANYAIQKLKQATQIKKFNDPEVLANLGDAYRKFADGGNAVVSYNEALRLDPNYARAIYRTGRVYQTQGVAQEPLYLKYYNDAIAKDPAYAPVYATLYNYYYNIDVNKSAEYLNKWLANSDDDPKACFYKASMKYAQGFFLESIQAADACIAAEGSSPYPNLYGLKAYANDKLENASLKAKDTAAAIKYRENAKALFEEYFKNQISDKIGGGDYAAYSAILLKLPGNEDKAAMYVLKAVDMDSIEANKVSYLKGMAQAFDNQKRYKEAAEWYKKVLDLKRNYTNVDIHNTAYNYYRAGNYDSAAYYYQLYETKYPTDVFGFYMEGKSLQAKDSTGVLGLAVTAYTKVVELGEAAPDKSKVKNQLSGAYRFFIEYYYNQKKDKASALTYLDKALMLEPEDAQLLANKEFISNNDPNAPPKPPKAPKPPRTPRK
;
A
#
# COMPACT_ATOMS: atom_id res chain seq x y z
N ALA A 1 -0.37 31.25 21.61
CA ALA A 1 0.87 31.28 22.40
C ALA A 1 1.81 32.40 21.94
N LYS A 2 2.27 32.45 20.68
CA LYS A 2 3.25 33.43 20.16
C LYS A 2 2.85 34.87 20.47
N LYS A 3 1.63 35.30 20.11
CA LYS A 3 1.12 36.66 20.36
C LYS A 3 1.20 37.01 21.83
N LEU A 4 0.79 36.13 22.72
CA LEU A 4 0.81 36.33 24.16
C LEU A 4 2.23 36.51 24.70
N TYR A 5 3.20 35.69 24.26
CA TYR A 5 4.60 35.86 24.69
C TYR A 5 5.21 37.14 24.19
N LEU A 6 4.93 37.57 22.94
CA LEU A 6 5.42 38.84 22.40
C LEU A 6 4.82 40.06 23.10
N GLU A 7 3.52 40.03 23.42
CA GLU A 7 2.87 41.09 24.21
C GLU A 7 3.48 41.18 25.63
N LYS A 8 3.74 40.01 26.26
CA LYS A 8 4.40 39.99 27.57
C LYS A 8 5.86 40.44 27.51
N LEU A 9 6.58 40.09 26.47
CA LEU A 9 7.95 40.54 26.25
C LEU A 9 8.02 42.05 26.10
N ALA A 10 7.07 42.68 25.39
CA ALA A 10 6.99 44.12 25.24
C ALA A 10 6.78 44.85 26.59
N THR A 11 6.04 44.23 27.51
CA THR A 11 5.79 44.83 28.85
C THR A 11 6.79 44.38 29.92
N SER A 12 7.54 43.29 29.69
CA SER A 12 8.49 42.70 30.64
C SER A 12 9.70 42.11 29.90
N PRO A 13 10.54 42.95 29.25
CA PRO A 13 11.60 42.49 28.36
C PRO A 13 12.70 41.68 29.05
N ASN A 14 12.86 41.83 30.34
CA ASN A 14 13.86 41.14 31.16
C ASN A 14 13.28 40.00 32.00
N SER A 15 12.08 39.53 31.68
CA SER A 15 11.50 38.37 32.38
C SER A 15 12.10 37.05 31.87
N PRO A 16 12.86 36.31 32.71
CA PRO A 16 13.51 35.07 32.26
C PRO A 16 12.54 34.02 31.73
N LEU A 17 11.36 33.84 32.37
CA LEU A 17 10.35 32.88 31.91
C LEU A 17 9.69 33.28 30.57
N VAL A 18 9.48 34.61 30.37
CA VAL A 18 8.92 35.11 29.11
C VAL A 18 9.92 34.85 27.97
N LEU A 19 11.22 35.17 28.21
CA LEU A 19 12.27 34.87 27.23
C LEU A 19 12.40 33.39 26.92
N ALA A 20 12.33 32.52 27.92
CA ALA A 20 12.30 31.08 27.71
C ALA A 20 11.09 30.64 26.86
N GLY A 21 9.91 31.22 27.09
CA GLY A 21 8.71 30.99 26.31
C GLY A 21 8.81 31.49 24.84
N VAL A 22 9.43 32.67 24.61
CA VAL A 22 9.71 33.17 23.24
C VAL A 22 10.66 32.20 22.52
N GLY A 23 11.76 31.79 23.16
CA GLY A 23 12.69 30.80 22.60
C GLY A 23 12.02 29.48 22.27
N HIS A 24 11.06 29.02 23.06
CA HIS A 24 10.29 27.81 22.74
C HIS A 24 9.44 28.00 21.46
N VAL A 25 8.78 29.15 21.29
CA VAL A 25 8.02 29.45 20.07
C VAL A 25 8.96 29.51 18.86
N GLU A 26 10.12 30.11 18.99
CA GLU A 26 11.13 30.19 17.92
C GLU A 26 11.67 28.82 17.53
N LEU A 27 11.85 27.89 18.47
CA LEU A 27 12.16 26.48 18.14
C LEU A 27 11.07 25.83 17.29
N ILE A 28 9.80 26.06 17.64
CA ILE A 28 8.66 25.54 16.87
C ILE A 28 8.69 26.10 15.43
N GLU A 29 9.11 27.37 15.26
CA GLU A 29 9.25 28.03 13.96
C GLU A 29 10.54 27.67 13.21
N GLY A 30 11.41 26.84 13.77
CA GLY A 30 12.69 26.46 13.15
C GLY A 30 13.82 27.50 13.31
N LYS A 31 13.63 28.53 14.14
CA LYS A 31 14.60 29.60 14.40
C LYS A 31 15.53 29.25 15.56
N SER A 32 16.28 28.15 15.41
CA SER A 32 17.06 27.57 16.53
C SER A 32 18.14 28.49 17.08
N ALA A 33 18.73 29.36 16.26
CA ALA A 33 19.74 30.34 16.74
C ALA A 33 19.12 31.42 17.60
N ASP A 34 18.00 32.02 17.19
CA ASP A 34 17.28 33.05 17.94
C ASP A 34 16.77 32.45 19.26
N ALA A 35 16.18 31.26 19.22
CA ALA A 35 15.75 30.51 20.40
C ALA A 35 16.89 30.33 21.40
N ARG A 36 18.07 29.91 20.92
CA ARG A 36 19.25 29.74 21.78
C ARG A 36 19.66 31.02 22.47
N ASN A 37 19.65 32.17 21.74
CA ASN A 37 19.97 33.48 22.31
C ASN A 37 19.00 33.87 23.42
N HIS A 38 17.68 33.67 23.21
CA HIS A 38 16.69 33.93 24.24
C HIS A 38 16.83 33.01 25.45
N PHE A 39 17.14 31.72 25.26
CA PHE A 39 17.39 30.78 26.36
C PHE A 39 18.61 31.18 27.20
N GLU A 40 19.74 31.50 26.56
CA GLU A 40 20.95 31.89 27.30
C GLU A 40 20.75 33.25 28.00
N THR A 41 20.01 34.19 27.41
CA THR A 41 19.62 35.44 28.06
C THR A 41 18.74 35.17 29.29
N ALA A 42 17.74 34.31 29.18
CA ALA A 42 16.87 33.93 30.29
C ALA A 42 17.66 33.32 31.46
N ILE A 43 18.61 32.42 31.13
CA ILE A 43 19.49 31.80 32.13
C ILE A 43 20.41 32.80 32.77
N SER A 44 21.01 33.68 32.00
CA SER A 44 21.90 34.74 32.51
C SER A 44 21.19 35.71 33.46
N LEU A 45 19.99 36.17 33.08
CA LEU A 45 19.18 37.07 33.93
C LEU A 45 18.73 36.40 35.25
N SER A 46 18.71 35.06 35.30
CA SER A 46 18.41 34.28 36.50
C SER A 46 19.68 33.78 37.21
N GLU A 47 20.85 34.21 36.81
CA GLU A 47 22.17 33.77 37.30
C GLU A 47 22.34 32.22 37.21
N GLY A 48 21.55 31.56 36.37
CA GLY A 48 21.50 30.09 36.28
C GLY A 48 21.02 29.40 37.55
N LYS A 49 20.33 30.08 38.47
CA LYS A 49 19.93 29.57 39.78
C LYS A 49 18.41 29.37 39.93
N ARG A 50 17.62 29.67 38.88
CA ARG A 50 16.16 29.48 38.90
C ARG A 50 15.80 28.15 38.28
N ILE A 51 15.26 27.23 39.11
CA ILE A 51 14.81 25.89 38.66
C ILE A 51 13.76 25.99 37.55
N ASP A 52 12.77 26.88 37.71
CA ASP A 52 11.67 27.06 36.76
C ASP A 52 12.16 27.55 35.38
N VAL A 53 13.17 28.44 35.33
CA VAL A 53 13.76 28.87 34.06
C VAL A 53 14.54 27.75 33.38
N LEU A 54 15.39 27.05 34.14
CA LEU A 54 16.14 25.90 33.63
C LEU A 54 15.21 24.78 33.17
N ASN A 55 14.10 24.55 33.88
CA ASN A 55 13.07 23.60 33.51
C ASN A 55 12.38 23.99 32.20
N ALA A 56 11.96 25.27 32.06
CA ALA A 56 11.32 25.75 30.83
C ALA A 56 12.23 25.60 29.59
N VAL A 57 13.52 25.96 29.76
CA VAL A 57 14.52 25.78 28.70
C VAL A 57 14.76 24.32 28.37
N GLY A 58 14.88 23.49 29.42
CA GLY A 58 15.06 22.05 29.29
C GLY A 58 13.86 21.38 28.61
N TYR A 59 12.64 21.72 29.00
CA TYR A 59 11.42 21.23 28.40
C TYR A 59 11.33 21.58 26.91
N ALA A 60 11.58 22.86 26.54
CA ALA A 60 11.52 23.32 25.17
C ALA A 60 12.45 22.52 24.23
N ASN A 61 13.63 22.14 24.73
CA ASN A 61 14.65 21.44 23.96
C ASN A 61 14.57 19.91 24.09
N GLY A 62 14.15 19.39 25.25
CA GLY A 62 14.17 17.97 25.61
C GLY A 62 12.88 17.22 25.28
N ASN A 63 11.76 17.91 25.03
CA ASN A 63 10.52 17.27 24.66
C ASN A 63 10.72 16.46 23.36
N PRO A 64 10.40 15.16 23.33
CA PRO A 64 10.52 14.32 22.15
C PRO A 64 9.74 14.85 20.93
N ASP A 65 8.67 15.58 21.13
CA ASP A 65 7.84 16.15 20.08
C ASP A 65 8.43 17.46 19.49
N SER A 66 9.43 18.06 20.15
CA SER A 66 10.14 19.25 19.66
C SER A 66 11.16 18.89 18.58
N LYS A 67 10.82 19.04 17.31
CA LYS A 67 11.68 18.66 16.17
C LYS A 67 13.04 19.38 16.17
N ASN A 68 13.06 20.65 16.53
CA ASN A 68 14.24 21.53 16.46
C ASN A 68 14.97 21.67 17.80
N GLY A 69 14.51 21.00 18.85
CA GLY A 69 15.12 21.08 20.18
C GLY A 69 16.40 20.24 20.28
N ASP A 70 17.36 20.75 21.04
CA ASP A 70 18.65 20.13 21.32
C ASP A 70 18.61 19.32 22.62
N ALA A 71 18.60 17.98 22.50
CA ALA A 71 18.51 17.07 23.64
C ALA A 71 19.72 17.16 24.59
N ASN A 72 20.94 17.35 24.05
CA ASN A 72 22.15 17.49 24.89
C ASN A 72 22.09 18.76 25.73
N TYR A 73 21.67 19.86 25.11
CA TYR A 73 21.50 21.12 25.81
C TYR A 73 20.43 21.01 26.90
N ALA A 74 19.29 20.37 26.60
CA ALA A 74 18.25 20.10 27.58
C ALA A 74 18.78 19.30 28.79
N ILE A 75 19.50 18.19 28.54
CA ILE A 75 20.12 17.37 29.58
C ILE A 75 21.04 18.21 30.47
N GLN A 76 21.88 19.05 29.87
CA GLN A 76 22.80 19.92 30.60
C GLN A 76 22.05 20.88 31.53
N LYS A 77 21.02 21.58 31.03
CA LYS A 77 20.29 22.58 31.80
C LYS A 77 19.39 21.95 32.88
N LEU A 78 18.77 20.80 32.57
CA LEU A 78 17.97 20.07 33.56
C LEU A 78 18.84 19.47 34.67
N LYS A 79 20.03 18.93 34.34
CA LYS A 79 21.00 18.50 35.37
C LYS A 79 21.46 19.67 36.22
N GLN A 80 21.70 20.85 35.65
CA GLN A 80 22.00 22.05 36.41
C GLN A 80 20.87 22.40 37.39
N ALA A 81 19.61 22.27 36.98
CA ALA A 81 18.45 22.51 37.86
C ALA A 81 18.41 21.52 39.06
N THR A 82 18.76 20.25 38.83
CA THR A 82 18.75 19.24 39.93
C THR A 82 19.86 19.48 40.97
N GLN A 83 20.89 20.26 40.67
CA GLN A 83 21.99 20.59 41.56
C GLN A 83 21.73 21.81 42.44
N ILE A 84 20.62 22.53 42.20
CA ILE A 84 20.26 23.71 43.02
C ILE A 84 19.83 23.27 44.41
N LYS A 85 20.32 24.00 45.41
CA LYS A 85 20.03 23.72 46.83
C LYS A 85 18.51 23.64 47.09
N LYS A 86 18.10 22.60 47.84
CA LYS A 86 16.70 22.27 48.16
C LYS A 86 15.87 21.87 46.93
N PHE A 87 16.51 21.32 45.91
CA PHE A 87 15.80 20.75 44.77
C PHE A 87 14.77 19.70 45.21
N ASN A 88 13.52 19.86 44.81
CA ASN A 88 12.44 18.91 45.05
C ASN A 88 11.33 19.10 44.02
N ASP A 89 11.64 18.78 42.76
CA ASP A 89 10.73 18.98 41.63
C ASP A 89 10.70 17.76 40.72
N PRO A 90 9.65 16.91 40.82
CA PRO A 90 9.52 15.71 40.02
C PRO A 90 9.32 16.03 38.52
N GLU A 91 8.81 17.23 38.16
CA GLU A 91 8.63 17.63 36.78
C GLU A 91 9.98 17.84 36.07
N VAL A 92 10.94 18.48 36.72
CA VAL A 92 12.31 18.64 36.19
C VAL A 92 12.94 17.29 35.89
N LEU A 93 12.78 16.31 36.80
CA LEU A 93 13.32 14.96 36.58
C LEU A 93 12.59 14.22 35.45
N ALA A 94 11.29 14.40 35.33
CA ALA A 94 10.55 13.83 34.20
C ALA A 94 10.96 14.47 32.88
N ASN A 95 11.19 15.79 32.84
CA ASN A 95 11.71 16.47 31.66
C ASN A 95 13.15 16.05 31.34
N LEU A 96 13.97 15.76 32.34
CA LEU A 96 15.31 15.17 32.15
C LEU A 96 15.22 13.78 31.53
N GLY A 97 14.28 12.95 32.00
CA GLY A 97 13.99 11.65 31.41
C GLY A 97 13.51 11.77 29.94
N ASP A 98 12.65 12.74 29.65
CA ASP A 98 12.19 13.02 28.28
C ASP A 98 13.36 13.48 27.37
N ALA A 99 14.29 14.30 27.88
CA ALA A 99 15.48 14.71 27.15
C ALA A 99 16.43 13.53 26.87
N TYR A 100 16.64 12.62 27.81
CA TYR A 100 17.40 11.38 27.59
C TYR A 100 16.71 10.47 26.57
N ARG A 101 15.38 10.35 26.62
CA ARG A 101 14.63 9.58 25.65
C ARG A 101 14.76 10.16 24.23
N LYS A 102 14.74 11.48 24.09
CA LYS A 102 15.00 12.18 22.83
C LYS A 102 16.42 11.93 22.33
N PHE A 103 17.37 11.82 23.23
CA PHE A 103 18.78 11.47 22.93
C PHE A 103 18.98 9.97 22.66
N ALA A 104 17.91 9.17 22.68
CA ALA A 104 17.90 7.72 22.54
C ALA A 104 18.62 6.95 23.68
N ASP A 105 18.77 7.58 24.85
CA ASP A 105 19.30 6.96 26.08
C ASP A 105 18.14 6.52 26.99
N GLY A 106 17.56 5.35 26.69
CA GLY A 106 16.46 4.80 27.46
C GLY A 106 16.83 4.44 28.90
N GLY A 107 18.08 4.07 29.16
CA GLY A 107 18.56 3.72 30.50
C GLY A 107 18.53 4.93 31.45
N ASN A 108 19.18 6.03 31.09
CA ASN A 108 19.17 7.26 31.88
C ASN A 108 17.79 7.91 31.92
N ALA A 109 16.94 7.71 30.88
CA ALA A 109 15.56 8.16 30.92
C ALA A 109 14.78 7.48 32.06
N VAL A 110 14.85 6.15 32.16
CA VAL A 110 14.18 5.38 33.24
C VAL A 110 14.73 5.75 34.60
N VAL A 111 16.05 5.94 34.76
CA VAL A 111 16.66 6.42 36.01
C VAL A 111 16.05 7.76 36.40
N SER A 112 15.94 8.71 35.49
CA SER A 112 15.37 10.04 35.76
C SER A 112 13.89 9.98 36.16
N TYR A 113 13.09 9.12 35.49
CA TYR A 113 11.69 8.92 35.86
C TYR A 113 11.54 8.26 37.24
N ASN A 114 12.41 7.29 37.59
CA ASN A 114 12.42 6.66 38.95
C ASN A 114 12.79 7.68 40.04
N GLU A 115 13.72 8.60 39.77
CA GLU A 115 14.01 9.69 40.71
C GLU A 115 12.81 10.66 40.87
N ALA A 116 12.06 10.93 39.78
CA ALA A 116 10.81 11.68 39.87
C ALA A 116 9.79 10.98 40.75
N LEU A 117 9.66 9.64 40.61
CA LEU A 117 8.76 8.81 41.44
C LEU A 117 9.22 8.67 42.87
N ARG A 118 10.53 8.84 43.16
CA ARG A 118 11.03 8.89 44.55
C ARG A 118 10.58 10.19 45.23
N LEU A 119 10.46 11.31 44.47
CA LEU A 119 9.93 12.56 45.02
C LEU A 119 8.40 12.55 45.10
N ASP A 120 7.72 12.05 44.07
CA ASP A 120 6.27 11.87 44.04
C ASP A 120 5.88 10.48 43.52
N PRO A 121 5.57 9.52 44.40
CA PRO A 121 5.17 8.16 44.02
C PRO A 121 3.87 8.07 43.20
N ASN A 122 3.09 9.15 43.12
CA ASN A 122 1.84 9.21 42.39
C ASN A 122 1.98 9.97 41.05
N TYR A 123 3.20 10.37 40.66
CA TYR A 123 3.43 11.16 39.46
C TYR A 123 3.19 10.32 38.18
N ALA A 124 1.94 10.27 37.75
CA ALA A 124 1.45 9.43 36.63
C ALA A 124 2.26 9.64 35.35
N ARG A 125 2.72 10.88 35.10
CA ARG A 125 3.55 11.19 33.91
C ARG A 125 4.84 10.36 33.89
N ALA A 126 5.56 10.25 35.00
CA ALA A 126 6.80 9.47 35.05
C ALA A 126 6.54 7.97 34.86
N ILE A 127 5.47 7.43 35.45
CA ILE A 127 5.04 6.04 35.28
C ILE A 127 4.75 5.78 33.79
N TYR A 128 3.92 6.61 33.19
CA TYR A 128 3.57 6.49 31.76
C TYR A 128 4.79 6.59 30.85
N ARG A 129 5.68 7.55 31.08
CA ARG A 129 6.91 7.75 30.29
C ARG A 129 7.86 6.56 30.39
N THR A 130 7.95 5.93 31.55
CA THR A 130 8.68 4.65 31.71
C THR A 130 8.10 3.56 30.81
N GLY A 131 6.77 3.40 30.81
CA GLY A 131 6.08 2.49 29.88
C GLY A 131 6.40 2.79 28.41
N ARG A 132 6.49 4.08 28.03
CA ARG A 132 6.86 4.49 26.66
C ARG A 132 8.29 4.08 26.30
N VAL A 133 9.24 4.10 27.23
CA VAL A 133 10.60 3.58 27.00
C VAL A 133 10.57 2.08 26.71
N TYR A 134 9.86 1.29 27.53
CA TYR A 134 9.75 -0.15 27.30
C TYR A 134 9.02 -0.47 25.99
N GLN A 135 8.02 0.31 25.59
CA GLN A 135 7.33 0.13 24.32
C GLN A 135 8.27 0.24 23.11
N THR A 136 9.30 1.12 23.17
CA THR A 136 10.30 1.23 22.07
C THR A 136 11.22 0.03 21.96
N GLN A 137 11.26 -0.85 22.96
CA GLN A 137 12.05 -2.08 22.95
C GLN A 137 11.34 -3.26 22.26
N GLY A 138 10.11 -3.04 21.79
CA GLY A 138 9.37 -3.98 20.98
C GLY A 138 8.37 -4.86 21.72
N VAL A 139 7.76 -5.78 20.98
CA VAL A 139 6.62 -6.62 21.42
C VAL A 139 6.96 -7.49 22.63
N ALA A 140 8.22 -7.92 22.78
CA ALA A 140 8.64 -8.72 23.94
C ALA A 140 8.40 -8.02 25.29
N GLN A 141 8.32 -6.68 25.30
CA GLN A 141 8.06 -5.86 26.47
C GLN A 141 6.57 -5.50 26.66
N GLU A 142 5.68 -6.06 25.85
CA GLU A 142 4.26 -5.73 25.85
C GLU A 142 3.59 -5.85 27.22
N PRO A 143 3.73 -6.96 27.96
CA PRO A 143 3.12 -7.07 29.28
C PRO A 143 3.61 -5.99 30.26
N LEU A 144 4.88 -5.60 30.12
CA LEU A 144 5.51 -4.62 31.00
C LEU A 144 5.04 -3.20 30.72
N TYR A 145 5.06 -2.76 29.45
CA TYR A 145 4.62 -1.40 29.16
C TYR A 145 3.11 -1.21 29.36
N LEU A 146 2.29 -2.25 29.10
CA LEU A 146 0.86 -2.19 29.41
C LEU A 146 0.60 -2.09 30.91
N LYS A 147 1.42 -2.78 31.73
CA LYS A 147 1.36 -2.63 33.19
C LYS A 147 1.62 -1.18 33.59
N TYR A 148 2.70 -0.55 33.10
CA TYR A 148 2.99 0.87 33.38
C TYR A 148 1.86 1.80 32.96
N TYR A 149 1.19 1.56 31.83
CA TYR A 149 0.05 2.37 31.40
C TYR A 149 -1.13 2.22 32.37
N ASN A 150 -1.44 1.01 32.80
CA ASN A 150 -2.50 0.78 33.77
C ASN A 150 -2.15 1.37 35.18
N ASP A 151 -0.89 1.28 35.58
CA ASP A 151 -0.42 1.89 36.82
C ASP A 151 -0.54 3.43 36.77
N ALA A 152 -0.22 4.05 35.64
CA ALA A 152 -0.39 5.49 35.44
C ALA A 152 -1.86 5.91 35.54
N ILE A 153 -2.79 5.16 34.92
CA ILE A 153 -4.25 5.38 35.04
C ILE A 153 -4.71 5.23 36.48
N ALA A 154 -4.18 4.24 37.20
CA ALA A 154 -4.54 4.01 38.62
C ALA A 154 -4.08 5.16 39.54
N LYS A 155 -2.97 5.85 39.16
CA LYS A 155 -2.46 7.00 39.92
C LYS A 155 -3.16 8.31 39.55
N ASP A 156 -3.44 8.52 38.27
CA ASP A 156 -4.18 9.67 37.78
C ASP A 156 -5.14 9.25 36.65
N PRO A 157 -6.42 9.01 37.00
CA PRO A 157 -7.44 8.66 36.01
C PRO A 157 -7.73 9.79 34.98
N ALA A 158 -7.28 11.01 35.22
CA ALA A 158 -7.45 12.14 34.31
C ALA A 158 -6.24 12.34 33.37
N TYR A 159 -5.18 11.53 33.50
CA TYR A 159 -3.98 11.70 32.68
C TYR A 159 -4.22 11.28 31.23
N ALA A 160 -4.68 12.23 30.42
CA ALA A 160 -5.09 12.03 29.01
C ALA A 160 -4.05 11.34 28.11
N PRO A 161 -2.72 11.59 28.21
CA PRO A 161 -1.74 11.00 27.28
C PRO A 161 -1.70 9.46 27.27
N VAL A 162 -2.01 8.82 28.40
CA VAL A 162 -2.03 7.36 28.46
C VAL A 162 -3.19 6.78 27.64
N TYR A 163 -4.35 7.44 27.67
CA TYR A 163 -5.51 7.01 26.91
C TYR A 163 -5.29 7.19 25.39
N ALA A 164 -4.65 8.28 24.97
CA ALA A 164 -4.25 8.47 23.57
C ALA A 164 -3.31 7.35 23.09
N THR A 165 -2.38 6.92 23.94
CA THR A 165 -1.47 5.81 23.64
C THR A 165 -2.21 4.48 23.53
N LEU A 166 -3.12 4.19 24.47
CA LEU A 166 -3.93 2.96 24.44
C LEU A 166 -4.95 2.94 23.32
N TYR A 167 -5.53 4.08 22.93
CA TYR A 167 -6.34 4.23 21.74
C TYR A 167 -5.56 3.76 20.49
N ASN A 168 -4.36 4.29 20.27
CA ASN A 168 -3.53 3.90 19.12
C ASN A 168 -3.09 2.43 19.21
N TYR A 169 -2.75 1.93 20.38
CA TYR A 169 -2.35 0.54 20.59
C TYR A 169 -3.46 -0.45 20.21
N TYR A 170 -4.69 -0.19 20.69
CA TYR A 170 -5.83 -1.09 20.41
C TYR A 170 -6.47 -0.89 19.03
N TYR A 171 -6.13 0.14 18.29
CA TYR A 171 -6.79 0.49 17.03
C TYR A 171 -6.88 -0.66 16.02
N ASN A 172 -5.82 -1.46 15.89
CA ASN A 172 -5.77 -2.61 14.99
C ASN A 172 -5.93 -3.96 15.71
N ILE A 173 -6.05 -3.98 17.04
CA ILE A 173 -6.13 -5.19 17.86
C ILE A 173 -7.58 -5.43 18.30
N ASP A 174 -8.19 -4.40 18.87
CA ASP A 174 -9.56 -4.39 19.38
C ASP A 174 -10.15 -2.99 19.21
N VAL A 175 -10.87 -2.80 18.13
CA VAL A 175 -11.44 -1.51 17.76
C VAL A 175 -12.45 -0.98 18.78
N ASN A 176 -13.18 -1.86 19.48
CA ASN A 176 -14.13 -1.42 20.50
C ASN A 176 -13.42 -0.92 21.75
N LYS A 177 -12.38 -1.60 22.18
CA LYS A 177 -11.53 -1.15 23.27
C LYS A 177 -10.78 0.15 22.93
N SER A 178 -10.35 0.28 21.68
CA SER A 178 -9.81 1.54 21.16
C SER A 178 -10.83 2.68 21.27
N ALA A 179 -12.10 2.44 20.92
CA ALA A 179 -13.17 3.44 21.03
C ALA A 179 -13.42 3.87 22.50
N GLU A 180 -13.34 2.94 23.46
CA GLU A 180 -13.43 3.27 24.88
C GLU A 180 -12.29 4.20 25.32
N TYR A 181 -11.06 3.91 24.90
CA TYR A 181 -9.90 4.76 25.22
C TYR A 181 -9.95 6.11 24.49
N LEU A 182 -10.46 6.18 23.27
CA LEU A 182 -10.71 7.45 22.59
C LEU A 182 -11.66 8.35 23.41
N ASN A 183 -12.76 7.79 23.89
CA ASN A 183 -13.72 8.55 24.69
C ASN A 183 -13.09 9.07 26.00
N LYS A 184 -12.28 8.23 26.68
CA LYS A 184 -11.55 8.64 27.89
C LYS A 184 -10.49 9.71 27.59
N TRP A 185 -9.77 9.57 26.47
CA TRP A 185 -8.81 10.58 26.04
C TRP A 185 -9.47 11.94 25.81
N LEU A 186 -10.53 11.97 25.00
CA LEU A 186 -11.23 13.21 24.68
C LEU A 186 -11.96 13.85 25.88
N ALA A 187 -12.39 13.04 26.85
CA ALA A 187 -13.01 13.54 28.08
C ALA A 187 -12.01 14.19 29.05
N ASN A 188 -10.73 13.85 28.96
CA ASN A 188 -9.67 14.31 29.84
C ASN A 188 -8.65 15.21 29.13
N SER A 189 -8.87 15.57 27.87
CA SER A 189 -8.03 16.51 27.12
C SER A 189 -8.71 17.87 27.06
N ASP A 190 -7.90 18.91 26.86
CA ASP A 190 -8.40 20.20 26.38
C ASP A 190 -9.08 20.01 25.01
N ASP A 191 -9.88 21.00 24.59
CA ASP A 191 -10.55 20.99 23.29
C ASP A 191 -9.56 20.75 22.15
N ASP A 192 -9.57 19.52 21.61
CA ASP A 192 -8.78 19.15 20.43
C ASP A 192 -9.59 19.51 19.17
N PRO A 193 -9.09 20.38 18.30
CA PRO A 193 -9.76 20.71 17.03
C PRO A 193 -10.07 19.48 16.16
N LYS A 194 -9.37 18.36 16.39
CA LYS A 194 -9.59 17.10 15.67
C LYS A 194 -10.48 16.10 16.40
N ALA A 195 -11.00 16.44 17.60
CA ALA A 195 -11.83 15.52 18.39
C ALA A 195 -13.03 15.00 17.59
N CYS A 196 -13.64 15.88 16.81
CA CYS A 196 -14.77 15.54 15.94
C CYS A 196 -14.36 14.52 14.87
N PHE A 197 -13.22 14.74 14.20
CA PHE A 197 -12.66 13.81 13.21
C PHE A 197 -12.35 12.44 13.84
N TYR A 198 -11.74 12.40 15.02
CA TYR A 198 -11.43 11.12 15.69
C TYR A 198 -12.69 10.31 15.99
N LYS A 199 -13.77 10.95 16.43
CA LYS A 199 -15.06 10.29 16.68
C LYS A 199 -15.66 9.71 15.40
N ALA A 200 -15.68 10.48 14.32
CA ALA A 200 -16.18 10.03 13.02
C ALA A 200 -15.30 8.90 12.44
N SER A 201 -13.98 9.02 12.55
CA SER A 201 -13.01 8.01 12.14
C SER A 201 -13.15 6.70 12.91
N MET A 202 -13.47 6.77 14.20
CA MET A 202 -13.71 5.58 15.01
C MET A 202 -14.94 4.82 14.54
N LYS A 203 -16.02 5.51 14.18
CA LYS A 203 -17.21 4.88 13.59
C LYS A 203 -16.88 4.14 12.29
N TYR A 204 -16.01 4.73 11.45
CA TYR A 204 -15.51 4.07 10.26
C TYR A 204 -14.72 2.80 10.59
N ALA A 205 -13.80 2.87 11.55
CA ALA A 205 -12.98 1.72 11.97
C ALA A 205 -13.82 0.57 12.53
N GLN A 206 -14.93 0.89 13.23
CA GLN A 206 -15.91 -0.09 13.73
C GLN A 206 -16.81 -0.68 12.62
N GLY A 207 -16.73 -0.20 11.38
CA GLY A 207 -17.59 -0.64 10.27
C GLY A 207 -18.95 0.08 10.19
N PHE A 208 -19.21 1.06 11.04
CA PHE A 208 -20.45 1.86 11.03
C PHE A 208 -20.34 3.02 10.03
N PHE A 209 -20.27 2.68 8.74
CA PHE A 209 -19.94 3.64 7.69
C PHE A 209 -20.96 4.76 7.52
N LEU A 210 -22.26 4.46 7.64
CA LEU A 210 -23.31 5.50 7.60
C LEU A 210 -23.21 6.46 8.79
N GLU A 211 -22.99 5.93 9.99
CA GLU A 211 -22.81 6.75 11.19
C GLU A 211 -21.53 7.59 11.10
N SER A 212 -20.46 7.05 10.50
CA SER A 212 -19.23 7.79 10.24
C SER A 212 -19.48 8.99 9.32
N ILE A 213 -20.25 8.80 8.24
CA ILE A 213 -20.63 9.89 7.32
C ILE A 213 -21.46 10.94 8.07
N GLN A 214 -22.48 10.53 8.82
CA GLN A 214 -23.34 11.46 9.60
C GLN A 214 -22.54 12.26 10.62
N ALA A 215 -21.62 11.61 11.34
CA ALA A 215 -20.73 12.27 12.29
C ALA A 215 -19.81 13.27 11.57
N ALA A 216 -19.22 12.90 10.44
CA ALA A 216 -18.39 13.79 9.65
C ALA A 216 -19.17 14.99 9.07
N ASP A 217 -20.42 14.79 8.65
CA ASP A 217 -21.30 15.87 8.19
C ASP A 217 -21.60 16.87 9.31
N ALA A 218 -21.88 16.37 10.52
CA ALA A 218 -22.07 17.22 11.70
C ALA A 218 -20.83 18.02 12.03
N CYS A 219 -19.63 17.42 11.91
CA CYS A 219 -18.35 18.11 12.10
C CYS A 219 -18.14 19.23 11.07
N ILE A 220 -18.33 18.95 9.79
CA ILE A 220 -18.21 19.92 8.70
C ILE A 220 -19.15 21.11 8.92
N ALA A 221 -20.39 20.82 9.33
CA ALA A 221 -21.37 21.88 9.62
C ALA A 221 -20.96 22.74 10.83
N ALA A 222 -20.37 22.15 11.88
CA ALA A 222 -19.94 22.86 13.07
C ALA A 222 -18.67 23.69 12.83
N GLU A 223 -17.73 23.23 11.99
CA GLU A 223 -16.47 23.91 11.67
C GLU A 223 -16.64 25.05 10.65
N GLY A 224 -17.79 25.13 9.98
CA GLY A 224 -18.19 26.26 9.12
C GLY A 224 -17.36 26.39 7.85
N SER A 225 -16.67 27.53 7.66
CA SER A 225 -15.99 27.87 6.39
C SER A 225 -14.67 27.17 6.14
N SER A 226 -14.10 26.48 7.13
CA SER A 226 -12.79 25.82 7.01
C SER A 226 -12.76 24.49 7.74
N PRO A 227 -13.57 23.52 7.30
CA PRO A 227 -13.63 22.21 7.94
C PRO A 227 -12.33 21.44 7.74
N TYR A 228 -12.04 20.55 8.70
CA TYR A 228 -10.83 19.71 8.63
C TYR A 228 -10.88 18.82 7.39
N PRO A 229 -9.93 18.98 6.43
CA PRO A 229 -10.03 18.34 5.11
C PRO A 229 -10.15 16.82 5.14
N ASN A 230 -9.56 16.15 6.14
CA ASN A 230 -9.63 14.70 6.28
C ASN A 230 -11.06 14.17 6.52
N LEU A 231 -12.01 15.02 6.91
CA LEU A 231 -13.43 14.65 6.99
C LEU A 231 -13.99 14.27 5.62
N TYR A 232 -13.59 14.99 4.56
CA TYR A 232 -14.00 14.64 3.20
C TYR A 232 -13.39 13.33 2.74
N GLY A 233 -12.09 13.10 3.01
CA GLY A 233 -11.43 11.81 2.74
C GLY A 233 -12.10 10.65 3.46
N LEU A 234 -12.38 10.80 4.76
CA LEU A 234 -13.08 9.81 5.57
C LEU A 234 -14.45 9.45 4.98
N LYS A 235 -15.25 10.46 4.61
CA LYS A 235 -16.55 10.24 3.94
C LYS A 235 -16.38 9.53 2.60
N ALA A 236 -15.35 9.85 1.83
CA ALA A 236 -15.07 9.19 0.55
C ALA A 236 -14.79 7.70 0.76
N TYR A 237 -13.93 7.35 1.70
CA TYR A 237 -13.65 5.96 2.06
C TYR A 237 -14.90 5.22 2.59
N ALA A 238 -15.73 5.89 3.40
CA ALA A 238 -16.96 5.29 3.91
C ALA A 238 -17.96 4.99 2.78
N ASN A 239 -18.07 5.88 1.80
CA ASN A 239 -18.91 5.66 0.61
C ASN A 239 -18.39 4.50 -0.25
N ASP A 240 -17.06 4.32 -0.44
CA ASP A 240 -16.51 3.14 -1.14
C ASP A 240 -16.87 1.82 -0.41
N LYS A 241 -16.86 1.80 0.93
CA LYS A 241 -17.29 0.63 1.69
C LYS A 241 -18.78 0.34 1.52
N LEU A 242 -19.63 1.38 1.51
CA LEU A 242 -21.07 1.24 1.28
C LEU A 242 -21.39 0.83 -0.17
N GLU A 243 -20.63 1.30 -1.16
CA GLU A 243 -20.71 0.80 -2.53
C GLU A 243 -20.50 -0.71 -2.57
N ASN A 244 -19.40 -1.18 -1.96
CA ASN A 244 -19.08 -2.61 -1.95
C ASN A 244 -20.15 -3.45 -1.21
N ALA A 245 -20.75 -2.92 -0.14
CA ALA A 245 -21.86 -3.56 0.56
C ALA A 245 -23.13 -3.63 -0.30
N SER A 246 -23.45 -2.54 -1.01
CA SER A 246 -24.61 -2.46 -1.91
C SER A 246 -24.46 -3.43 -3.10
N LEU A 247 -23.27 -3.56 -3.68
CA LEU A 247 -23.00 -4.53 -4.74
C LEU A 247 -23.22 -5.97 -4.25
N LYS A 248 -22.78 -6.32 -3.03
CA LYS A 248 -23.04 -7.63 -2.42
C LYS A 248 -24.54 -7.87 -2.19
N ALA A 249 -25.27 -6.84 -1.83
CA ALA A 249 -26.72 -6.88 -1.68
C ALA A 249 -27.48 -6.82 -3.02
N LYS A 250 -26.77 -6.71 -4.16
CA LYS A 250 -27.33 -6.54 -5.51
C LYS A 250 -28.16 -5.25 -5.69
N ASP A 251 -27.94 -4.26 -4.84
CA ASP A 251 -28.52 -2.91 -4.99
C ASP A 251 -27.60 -2.05 -5.85
N THR A 252 -27.75 -2.17 -7.16
CA THR A 252 -26.94 -1.46 -8.13
C THR A 252 -27.16 0.05 -8.08
N ALA A 253 -28.38 0.49 -7.79
CA ALA A 253 -28.71 1.92 -7.73
C ALA A 253 -28.00 2.61 -6.56
N ALA A 254 -28.05 2.01 -5.38
CA ALA A 254 -27.32 2.50 -4.22
C ALA A 254 -25.80 2.46 -4.44
N ALA A 255 -25.28 1.39 -5.06
CA ALA A 255 -23.85 1.27 -5.37
C ALA A 255 -23.37 2.41 -6.29
N ILE A 256 -24.11 2.73 -7.35
CA ILE A 256 -23.76 3.86 -8.25
C ILE A 256 -23.75 5.18 -7.46
N LYS A 257 -24.77 5.44 -6.66
CA LYS A 257 -24.86 6.66 -5.84
C LYS A 257 -23.66 6.81 -4.88
N TYR A 258 -23.30 5.73 -4.17
CA TYR A 258 -22.15 5.76 -3.26
C TYR A 258 -20.84 5.98 -3.99
N ARG A 259 -20.66 5.40 -5.17
CA ARG A 259 -19.48 5.60 -6.03
C ARG A 259 -19.33 7.05 -6.47
N GLU A 260 -20.40 7.67 -6.95
CA GLU A 260 -20.41 9.07 -7.36
C GLU A 260 -20.13 10.01 -6.18
N ASN A 261 -20.73 9.73 -5.01
CA ASN A 261 -20.43 10.45 -3.79
C ASN A 261 -18.96 10.33 -3.39
N ALA A 262 -18.40 9.13 -3.42
CA ALA A 262 -17.00 8.90 -3.11
C ALA A 262 -16.08 9.69 -4.03
N LYS A 263 -16.37 9.72 -5.35
CA LYS A 263 -15.63 10.52 -6.33
C LYS A 263 -15.66 12.01 -5.97
N ALA A 264 -16.83 12.57 -5.76
CA ALA A 264 -16.98 14.00 -5.44
C ALA A 264 -16.28 14.37 -4.13
N LEU A 265 -16.34 13.50 -3.12
CA LEU A 265 -15.72 13.73 -1.82
C LEU A 265 -14.18 13.65 -1.88
N PHE A 266 -13.60 12.76 -2.70
CA PHE A 266 -12.16 12.78 -2.95
C PHE A 266 -11.73 14.05 -3.69
N GLU A 267 -12.51 14.55 -4.64
CA GLU A 267 -12.23 15.83 -5.31
C GLU A 267 -12.22 17.00 -4.33
N GLU A 268 -13.18 17.06 -3.40
CA GLU A 268 -13.18 18.06 -2.33
C GLU A 268 -12.00 17.86 -1.35
N TYR A 269 -11.66 16.62 -1.01
CA TYR A 269 -10.49 16.32 -0.18
C TYR A 269 -9.20 16.85 -0.81
N PHE A 270 -8.95 16.54 -2.06
CA PHE A 270 -7.73 16.97 -2.76
C PHE A 270 -7.68 18.48 -3.00
N LYS A 271 -8.82 19.15 -3.13
CA LYS A 271 -8.90 20.59 -3.26
C LYS A 271 -8.55 21.33 -1.96
N ASN A 272 -8.96 20.78 -0.82
CA ASN A 272 -8.85 21.45 0.48
C ASN A 272 -7.64 20.99 1.30
N GLN A 273 -7.02 19.84 0.96
CA GLN A 273 -5.88 19.32 1.70
C GLN A 273 -4.56 19.83 1.15
N ILE A 274 -3.61 20.05 2.05
CA ILE A 274 -2.22 20.36 1.68
C ILE A 274 -1.61 19.11 1.01
N SER A 275 -0.94 19.31 -0.14
CA SER A 275 -0.37 18.23 -0.95
C SER A 275 0.48 17.23 -0.15
N ASP A 276 1.31 17.72 0.76
CA ASP A 276 2.22 16.90 1.59
C ASP A 276 1.50 15.99 2.60
N LYS A 277 0.18 16.20 2.79
CA LYS A 277 -0.67 15.38 3.68
C LYS A 277 -1.55 14.41 2.92
N ILE A 278 -1.51 14.42 1.60
CA ILE A 278 -2.20 13.45 0.75
C ILE A 278 -1.27 12.28 0.55
N GLY A 279 -1.65 11.09 0.99
CA GLY A 279 -0.84 9.89 0.86
C GLY A 279 -1.02 9.16 -0.48
N GLY A 280 -0.06 8.31 -0.84
CA GLY A 280 -0.18 7.43 -2.02
C GLY A 280 -1.44 6.56 -2.00
N GLY A 281 -1.85 6.11 -0.80
CA GLY A 281 -3.10 5.37 -0.60
C GLY A 281 -4.36 6.13 -0.99
N ASP A 282 -4.39 7.46 -0.76
CA ASP A 282 -5.54 8.31 -1.13
C ASP A 282 -5.68 8.38 -2.66
N TYR A 283 -4.57 8.59 -3.36
CA TYR A 283 -4.55 8.59 -4.82
C TYR A 283 -4.91 7.22 -5.41
N ALA A 284 -4.45 6.13 -4.81
CA ALA A 284 -4.80 4.77 -5.23
C ALA A 284 -6.29 4.49 -5.04
N ALA A 285 -6.88 4.86 -3.89
CA ALA A 285 -8.29 4.69 -3.62
C ALA A 285 -9.16 5.49 -4.60
N TYR A 286 -8.81 6.75 -4.85
CA TYR A 286 -9.52 7.57 -5.82
C TYR A 286 -9.42 7.00 -7.23
N SER A 287 -8.24 6.54 -7.65
CA SER A 287 -8.06 5.88 -8.95
C SER A 287 -8.95 4.65 -9.09
N ALA A 288 -9.04 3.80 -8.06
CA ALA A 288 -9.90 2.63 -8.06
C ALA A 288 -11.39 2.98 -8.24
N ILE A 289 -11.84 4.10 -7.69
CA ILE A 289 -13.20 4.62 -7.89
C ILE A 289 -13.39 5.10 -9.33
N LEU A 290 -12.42 5.84 -9.87
CA LEU A 290 -12.47 6.34 -11.24
C LEU A 290 -12.55 5.21 -12.26
N LEU A 291 -11.84 4.10 -12.06
CA LEU A 291 -11.88 2.93 -12.94
C LEU A 291 -13.24 2.24 -13.01
N LYS A 292 -14.09 2.44 -11.99
CA LYS A 292 -15.47 1.94 -11.98
C LYS A 292 -16.43 2.88 -12.74
N LEU A 293 -15.97 4.03 -13.20
CA LEU A 293 -16.74 5.07 -13.88
C LEU A 293 -16.22 5.22 -15.31
N PRO A 294 -16.96 4.76 -16.33
CA PRO A 294 -16.52 4.81 -17.73
C PRO A 294 -16.04 6.21 -18.16
N GLY A 295 -14.98 6.27 -18.95
CA GLY A 295 -14.41 7.51 -19.46
C GLY A 295 -13.46 8.25 -18.49
N ASN A 296 -13.13 7.64 -17.34
CA ASN A 296 -12.17 8.21 -16.38
C ASN A 296 -10.82 7.47 -16.36
N GLU A 297 -10.55 6.59 -17.31
CA GLU A 297 -9.39 5.71 -17.32
C GLU A 297 -8.07 6.49 -17.33
N ASP A 298 -7.97 7.55 -18.15
CA ASP A 298 -6.77 8.38 -18.22
C ASP A 298 -6.53 9.14 -16.90
N LYS A 299 -7.61 9.65 -16.29
CA LYS A 299 -7.55 10.30 -14.97
C LYS A 299 -7.13 9.30 -13.90
N ALA A 300 -7.68 8.08 -13.92
CA ALA A 300 -7.30 7.00 -13.03
C ALA A 300 -5.82 6.64 -13.18
N ALA A 301 -5.32 6.50 -14.42
CA ALA A 301 -3.92 6.23 -14.70
C ALA A 301 -2.98 7.29 -14.11
N MET A 302 -3.32 8.57 -14.25
CA MET A 302 -2.56 9.67 -13.65
C MET A 302 -2.45 9.54 -12.13
N TYR A 303 -3.55 9.18 -11.45
CA TYR A 303 -3.55 9.04 -9.99
C TYR A 303 -2.85 7.77 -9.51
N VAL A 304 -2.92 6.66 -10.26
CA VAL A 304 -2.09 5.46 -9.97
C VAL A 304 -0.61 5.80 -10.02
N LEU A 305 -0.17 6.54 -11.04
CA LEU A 305 1.25 6.93 -11.13
C LEU A 305 1.67 7.82 -9.96
N LYS A 306 0.84 8.77 -9.53
CA LYS A 306 1.09 9.57 -8.31
C LYS A 306 1.17 8.67 -7.07
N ALA A 307 0.28 7.69 -6.94
CA ALA A 307 0.31 6.74 -5.82
C ALA A 307 1.63 5.94 -5.79
N VAL A 308 2.07 5.46 -6.96
CA VAL A 308 3.33 4.72 -7.11
C VAL A 308 4.54 5.59 -6.76
N ASP A 309 4.54 6.86 -7.16
CA ASP A 309 5.64 7.80 -6.91
C ASP A 309 5.76 8.11 -5.40
N MET A 310 4.63 8.32 -4.73
CA MET A 310 4.59 8.73 -3.32
C MET A 310 4.72 7.59 -2.31
N ASP A 311 4.40 6.36 -2.66
CA ASP A 311 4.48 5.23 -1.73
C ASP A 311 5.92 4.73 -1.63
N SER A 312 6.41 4.50 -0.42
CA SER A 312 7.76 3.95 -0.18
C SER A 312 7.80 2.42 -0.21
N ILE A 313 6.65 1.76 -0.16
CA ILE A 313 6.53 0.30 -0.04
C ILE A 313 6.32 -0.32 -1.43
N GLU A 314 7.31 -1.10 -1.90
CA GLU A 314 7.25 -1.77 -3.22
C GLU A 314 5.97 -2.61 -3.40
N ALA A 315 5.57 -3.35 -2.36
CA ALA A 315 4.37 -4.19 -2.42
C ALA A 315 3.09 -3.38 -2.71
N ASN A 316 2.96 -2.18 -2.15
CA ASN A 316 1.84 -1.28 -2.42
C ASN A 316 1.88 -0.78 -3.87
N LYS A 317 3.05 -0.31 -4.32
CA LYS A 317 3.25 0.13 -5.72
C LYS A 317 2.86 -0.96 -6.71
N VAL A 318 3.32 -2.19 -6.48
CA VAL A 318 2.96 -3.36 -7.29
C VAL A 318 1.45 -3.61 -7.28
N SER A 319 0.81 -3.47 -6.12
CA SER A 319 -0.65 -3.64 -5.98
C SER A 319 -1.41 -2.59 -6.79
N TYR A 320 -0.99 -1.33 -6.76
CA TYR A 320 -1.62 -0.25 -7.52
C TYR A 320 -1.52 -0.49 -9.04
N LEU A 321 -0.32 -0.86 -9.53
CA LEU A 321 -0.10 -1.16 -10.95
C LEU A 321 -0.90 -2.38 -11.41
N LYS A 322 -0.95 -3.44 -10.60
CA LYS A 322 -1.75 -4.65 -10.90
C LYS A 322 -3.24 -4.36 -10.89
N GLY A 323 -3.71 -3.52 -9.97
CA GLY A 323 -5.11 -3.08 -9.94
C GLY A 323 -5.53 -2.38 -11.22
N MET A 324 -4.67 -1.50 -11.74
CA MET A 324 -4.89 -0.81 -13.02
C MET A 324 -4.87 -1.79 -14.20
N ALA A 325 -3.88 -2.68 -14.25
CA ALA A 325 -3.78 -3.71 -15.29
C ALA A 325 -5.02 -4.61 -15.32
N GLN A 326 -5.48 -5.06 -14.15
CA GLN A 326 -6.65 -5.91 -14.02
C GLN A 326 -7.94 -5.19 -14.46
N ALA A 327 -8.06 -3.89 -14.17
CA ALA A 327 -9.21 -3.10 -14.61
C ALA A 327 -9.30 -3.04 -16.14
N PHE A 328 -8.17 -2.84 -16.83
CA PHE A 328 -8.13 -2.88 -18.30
C PHE A 328 -8.37 -4.30 -18.85
N ASP A 329 -7.83 -5.35 -18.20
CA ASP A 329 -8.07 -6.73 -18.60
C ASP A 329 -9.57 -7.09 -18.52
N ASN A 330 -10.24 -6.72 -17.41
CA ASN A 330 -11.68 -6.92 -17.23
C ASN A 330 -12.52 -6.21 -18.32
N GLN A 331 -12.05 -5.07 -18.81
CA GLN A 331 -12.66 -4.34 -19.94
C GLN A 331 -12.26 -4.89 -21.31
N LYS A 332 -11.47 -5.97 -21.38
CA LYS A 332 -10.90 -6.56 -22.61
C LYS A 332 -9.98 -5.60 -23.37
N ARG A 333 -9.46 -4.60 -22.70
CA ARG A 333 -8.45 -3.65 -23.23
C ARG A 333 -7.05 -4.23 -22.98
N TYR A 334 -6.77 -5.32 -23.68
CA TYR A 334 -5.63 -6.20 -23.40
C TYR A 334 -4.28 -5.54 -23.65
N LYS A 335 -4.19 -4.63 -24.62
CA LYS A 335 -2.95 -3.90 -24.88
C LYS A 335 -2.57 -3.01 -23.69
N GLU A 336 -3.52 -2.24 -23.21
CA GLU A 336 -3.32 -1.38 -22.05
C GLU A 336 -3.05 -2.21 -20.79
N ALA A 337 -3.77 -3.31 -20.60
CA ALA A 337 -3.49 -4.24 -19.49
C ALA A 337 -2.03 -4.75 -19.52
N ALA A 338 -1.53 -5.14 -20.72
CA ALA A 338 -0.15 -5.60 -20.89
C ALA A 338 0.87 -4.49 -20.53
N GLU A 339 0.64 -3.24 -20.94
CA GLU A 339 1.51 -2.11 -20.64
C GLU A 339 1.57 -1.82 -19.11
N TRP A 340 0.45 -2.00 -18.41
CA TRP A 340 0.43 -1.85 -16.97
C TRP A 340 1.09 -3.03 -16.23
N TYR A 341 0.91 -4.28 -16.69
CA TYR A 341 1.66 -5.43 -16.17
C TYR A 341 3.16 -5.32 -16.44
N LYS A 342 3.55 -4.75 -17.59
CA LYS A 342 4.96 -4.45 -17.89
C LYS A 342 5.57 -3.52 -16.84
N LYS A 343 4.86 -2.45 -16.41
CA LYS A 343 5.33 -1.57 -15.34
C LYS A 343 5.60 -2.32 -14.03
N VAL A 344 4.88 -3.42 -13.77
CA VAL A 344 5.16 -4.30 -12.62
C VAL A 344 6.52 -5.00 -12.78
N LEU A 345 6.83 -5.49 -14.00
CA LEU A 345 8.13 -6.10 -14.28
C LEU A 345 9.28 -5.08 -14.14
N ASP A 346 9.07 -3.86 -14.64
CA ASP A 346 10.06 -2.78 -14.60
C ASP A 346 10.35 -2.33 -13.14
N LEU A 347 9.33 -2.40 -12.26
CA LEU A 347 9.46 -2.01 -10.85
C LEU A 347 10.11 -3.08 -9.97
N LYS A 348 9.76 -4.36 -10.18
CA LYS A 348 10.17 -5.45 -9.31
C LYS A 348 11.56 -5.97 -9.67
N ARG A 349 12.48 -6.01 -8.71
CA ARG A 349 13.77 -6.72 -8.90
C ARG A 349 13.59 -8.23 -9.07
N ASN A 350 12.62 -8.81 -8.36
CA ASN A 350 12.32 -10.24 -8.37
C ASN A 350 10.89 -10.49 -8.84
N TYR A 351 10.63 -10.28 -10.14
CA TYR A 351 9.36 -10.65 -10.75
C TYR A 351 9.24 -12.18 -10.88
N THR A 352 8.00 -12.67 -10.79
CA THR A 352 7.68 -14.10 -10.82
C THR A 352 7.28 -14.56 -12.24
N ASN A 353 7.17 -15.87 -12.42
CA ASN A 353 6.59 -16.45 -13.63
C ASN A 353 5.17 -15.92 -13.92
N VAL A 354 4.36 -15.70 -12.87
CA VAL A 354 3.01 -15.13 -13.00
C VAL A 354 3.08 -13.67 -13.50
N ASP A 355 4.03 -12.87 -13.01
CA ASP A 355 4.19 -11.47 -13.46
C ASP A 355 4.53 -11.43 -14.95
N ILE A 356 5.46 -12.29 -15.41
CA ILE A 356 5.82 -12.40 -16.84
C ILE A 356 4.64 -12.88 -17.65
N HIS A 357 3.97 -13.97 -17.19
CA HIS A 357 2.83 -14.54 -17.88
C HIS A 357 1.70 -13.52 -18.08
N ASN A 358 1.33 -12.77 -17.04
CA ASN A 358 0.27 -11.77 -17.16
C ASN A 358 0.60 -10.72 -18.22
N THR A 359 1.86 -10.29 -18.29
CA THR A 359 2.33 -9.35 -19.33
C THR A 359 2.24 -9.97 -20.72
N ALA A 360 2.85 -11.13 -20.90
CA ALA A 360 2.92 -11.83 -22.18
C ALA A 360 1.53 -12.23 -22.70
N TYR A 361 0.69 -12.78 -21.82
CA TYR A 361 -0.63 -13.25 -22.19
C TYR A 361 -1.57 -12.12 -22.60
N ASN A 362 -1.48 -10.96 -21.95
CA ASN A 362 -2.26 -9.81 -22.38
C ASN A 362 -1.77 -9.25 -23.71
N TYR A 363 -0.47 -9.25 -24.02
CA TYR A 363 0.00 -8.97 -25.38
C TYR A 363 -0.51 -9.99 -26.40
N TYR A 364 -0.53 -11.27 -26.05
CA TYR A 364 -1.11 -12.32 -26.92
C TYR A 364 -2.59 -12.05 -27.22
N ARG A 365 -3.39 -11.75 -26.17
CA ARG A 365 -4.83 -11.44 -26.32
C ARG A 365 -5.07 -10.16 -27.11
N ALA A 366 -4.13 -9.22 -27.07
CA ALA A 366 -4.15 -7.98 -27.85
C ALA A 366 -3.77 -8.19 -29.32
N GLY A 367 -3.37 -9.40 -29.74
CA GLY A 367 -2.84 -9.67 -31.09
C GLY A 367 -1.40 -9.20 -31.31
N ASN A 368 -0.73 -8.70 -30.26
CA ASN A 368 0.68 -8.32 -30.33
C ASN A 368 1.57 -9.53 -30.05
N TYR A 369 1.64 -10.42 -31.05
CA TYR A 369 2.31 -11.71 -30.90
C TYR A 369 3.84 -11.59 -30.75
N ASP A 370 4.45 -10.56 -31.31
CA ASP A 370 5.88 -10.31 -31.16
C ASP A 370 6.24 -9.97 -29.70
N SER A 371 5.50 -9.06 -29.09
CA SER A 371 5.69 -8.74 -27.67
C SER A 371 5.37 -9.94 -26.78
N ALA A 372 4.32 -10.71 -27.10
CA ALA A 372 3.99 -11.93 -26.37
C ALA A 372 5.14 -12.94 -26.40
N ALA A 373 5.69 -13.24 -27.57
CA ALA A 373 6.82 -14.13 -27.74
C ALA A 373 8.05 -13.62 -26.98
N TYR A 374 8.38 -12.32 -27.08
CA TYR A 374 9.50 -11.72 -26.35
C TYR A 374 9.40 -11.96 -24.84
N TYR A 375 8.23 -11.72 -24.23
CA TYR A 375 8.07 -11.94 -22.79
C TYR A 375 8.05 -13.41 -22.42
N TYR A 376 7.60 -14.33 -23.30
CA TYR A 376 7.75 -15.77 -23.05
C TYR A 376 9.21 -16.23 -23.17
N GLN A 377 10.02 -15.67 -24.05
CA GLN A 377 11.47 -15.88 -24.06
C GLN A 377 12.14 -15.40 -22.77
N LEU A 378 11.69 -14.25 -22.20
CA LEU A 378 12.11 -13.83 -20.87
C LEU A 378 11.72 -14.85 -19.79
N TYR A 379 10.51 -15.43 -19.90
CA TYR A 379 10.06 -16.53 -19.02
C TYR A 379 11.01 -17.72 -19.10
N GLU A 380 11.33 -18.18 -20.29
CA GLU A 380 12.21 -19.33 -20.57
C GLU A 380 13.62 -19.11 -20.03
N THR A 381 14.16 -17.91 -20.20
CA THR A 381 15.48 -17.52 -19.65
C THR A 381 15.51 -17.69 -18.13
N LYS A 382 14.41 -17.36 -17.46
CA LYS A 382 14.30 -17.46 -16.00
C LYS A 382 13.89 -18.83 -15.50
N TYR A 383 13.12 -19.57 -16.29
CA TYR A 383 12.57 -20.90 -15.98
C TYR A 383 12.83 -21.90 -17.12
N PRO A 384 14.11 -22.24 -17.41
CA PRO A 384 14.50 -22.97 -18.63
C PRO A 384 14.04 -24.43 -18.69
N THR A 385 13.51 -24.96 -17.60
CA THR A 385 12.95 -26.33 -17.53
C THR A 385 11.43 -26.37 -17.51
N ASP A 386 10.78 -25.20 -17.50
CA ASP A 386 9.32 -25.11 -17.49
C ASP A 386 8.78 -25.14 -18.93
N VAL A 387 8.14 -26.26 -19.27
CA VAL A 387 7.53 -26.48 -20.60
C VAL A 387 6.51 -25.41 -20.96
N PHE A 388 5.89 -24.75 -19.97
CA PHE A 388 4.83 -23.79 -20.16
C PHE A 388 5.32 -22.54 -20.94
N GLY A 389 6.50 -22.02 -20.64
CA GLY A 389 7.07 -20.86 -21.35
C GLY A 389 7.17 -21.12 -22.85
N PHE A 390 7.88 -22.19 -23.20
CA PHE A 390 8.08 -22.59 -24.59
C PHE A 390 6.76 -22.88 -25.33
N TYR A 391 5.80 -23.49 -24.63
CA TYR A 391 4.48 -23.72 -25.21
C TYR A 391 3.75 -22.42 -25.56
N MET A 392 3.81 -21.45 -24.67
CA MET A 392 3.14 -20.16 -24.87
C MET A 392 3.87 -19.26 -25.89
N GLU A 393 5.22 -19.36 -25.96
CA GLU A 393 5.99 -18.77 -27.06
C GLU A 393 5.55 -19.38 -28.39
N GLY A 394 5.52 -20.72 -28.46
CA GLY A 394 5.07 -21.45 -29.64
C GLY A 394 3.68 -21.04 -30.11
N LYS A 395 2.73 -20.91 -29.16
CA LYS A 395 1.38 -20.39 -29.46
C LYS A 395 1.39 -18.98 -30.01
N SER A 396 2.23 -18.10 -29.47
CA SER A 396 2.32 -16.71 -29.91
C SER A 396 2.88 -16.63 -31.33
N LEU A 397 3.93 -17.38 -31.60
CA LEU A 397 4.56 -17.44 -32.92
C LEU A 397 3.68 -18.16 -33.97
N GLN A 398 2.95 -19.20 -33.56
CA GLN A 398 1.96 -19.86 -34.40
C GLN A 398 0.80 -18.91 -34.78
N ALA A 399 0.33 -18.11 -33.84
CA ALA A 399 -0.71 -17.13 -34.11
C ALA A 399 -0.22 -16.02 -35.05
N LYS A 400 1.06 -15.64 -34.98
CA LYS A 400 1.71 -14.72 -35.91
C LYS A 400 1.89 -15.32 -37.31
N ASP A 401 2.27 -16.59 -37.39
CA ASP A 401 2.45 -17.36 -38.63
C ASP A 401 1.34 -18.40 -38.76
N SER A 402 0.09 -17.93 -38.88
CA SER A 402 -1.11 -18.76 -38.84
C SER A 402 -1.17 -19.83 -39.98
N THR A 403 -0.45 -19.59 -41.05
CA THR A 403 -0.33 -20.56 -42.15
C THR A 403 0.80 -21.57 -41.92
N GLY A 404 1.73 -21.28 -41.01
CA GLY A 404 2.89 -22.12 -40.72
C GLY A 404 3.99 -22.08 -41.82
N VAL A 405 3.86 -21.21 -42.81
CA VAL A 405 4.80 -21.13 -43.95
C VAL A 405 6.20 -20.71 -43.52
N LEU A 406 6.29 -19.76 -42.57
CA LEU A 406 7.56 -19.28 -42.06
C LEU A 406 8.18 -20.22 -41.02
N GLY A 407 7.37 -21.10 -40.40
CA GLY A 407 7.80 -22.05 -39.40
C GLY A 407 8.25 -21.39 -38.09
N LEU A 408 7.75 -20.20 -37.75
CA LEU A 408 8.22 -19.41 -36.60
C LEU A 408 8.11 -20.17 -35.28
N ALA A 409 7.07 -20.98 -35.12
CA ALA A 409 6.82 -21.71 -33.87
C ALA A 409 7.64 -23.03 -33.71
N VAL A 410 8.35 -23.45 -34.75
CA VAL A 410 9.04 -24.75 -34.80
C VAL A 410 10.04 -24.91 -33.65
N THR A 411 10.88 -23.93 -33.42
CA THR A 411 11.92 -23.97 -32.37
C THR A 411 11.30 -24.10 -30.98
N ALA A 412 10.31 -23.27 -30.67
CA ALA A 412 9.64 -23.29 -29.37
C ALA A 412 8.90 -24.64 -29.11
N TYR A 413 8.13 -25.11 -30.08
CA TYR A 413 7.46 -26.40 -29.95
C TYR A 413 8.42 -27.60 -29.94
N THR A 414 9.57 -27.51 -30.59
CA THR A 414 10.61 -28.57 -30.47
C THR A 414 11.08 -28.65 -29.02
N LYS A 415 11.30 -27.51 -28.35
CA LYS A 415 11.65 -27.46 -26.92
C LYS A 415 10.53 -28.01 -26.03
N VAL A 416 9.27 -27.74 -26.34
CA VAL A 416 8.12 -28.35 -25.64
C VAL A 416 8.18 -29.86 -25.72
N VAL A 417 8.46 -30.41 -26.90
CA VAL A 417 8.55 -31.88 -27.11
C VAL A 417 9.75 -32.45 -26.32
N GLU A 418 10.93 -31.85 -26.46
CA GLU A 418 12.14 -32.27 -25.76
C GLU A 418 11.94 -32.33 -24.25
N LEU A 419 11.52 -31.22 -23.63
CA LEU A 419 11.34 -31.14 -22.17
C LEU A 419 10.14 -31.96 -21.70
N GLY A 420 9.06 -31.98 -22.45
CA GLY A 420 7.84 -32.69 -22.10
C GLY A 420 7.98 -34.21 -22.19
N GLU A 421 8.70 -34.72 -23.17
CA GLU A 421 9.00 -36.16 -23.28
C GLU A 421 9.97 -36.64 -22.19
N ALA A 422 10.88 -35.76 -21.75
CA ALA A 422 11.82 -36.01 -20.67
C ALA A 422 11.18 -35.79 -19.26
N ALA A 423 9.98 -35.24 -19.17
CA ALA A 423 9.33 -35.01 -17.89
C ALA A 423 9.06 -36.33 -17.11
N PRO A 424 9.42 -36.36 -15.80
CA PRO A 424 9.18 -37.56 -14.98
C PRO A 424 7.69 -37.92 -14.88
N ASP A 425 6.81 -36.95 -14.94
CA ASP A 425 5.35 -37.10 -14.93
C ASP A 425 4.74 -36.37 -16.12
N LYS A 426 4.50 -37.10 -17.19
CA LYS A 426 3.93 -36.56 -18.43
C LYS A 426 2.50 -36.07 -18.27
N SER A 427 1.78 -36.48 -17.23
CA SER A 427 0.41 -36.01 -17.00
C SER A 427 0.33 -34.53 -16.73
N LYS A 428 1.36 -33.94 -16.11
CA LYS A 428 1.45 -32.51 -15.81
C LYS A 428 1.68 -31.61 -17.04
N VAL A 429 2.25 -32.15 -18.08
CA VAL A 429 2.59 -31.45 -19.33
C VAL A 429 1.82 -31.98 -20.54
N LYS A 430 0.81 -32.83 -20.30
CA LYS A 430 0.03 -33.49 -21.34
C LYS A 430 -0.56 -32.49 -22.35
N ASN A 431 -1.15 -31.41 -21.87
CA ASN A 431 -1.79 -30.42 -22.73
C ASN A 431 -0.79 -29.67 -23.61
N GLN A 432 0.39 -29.37 -23.09
CA GLN A 432 1.47 -28.72 -23.82
C GLN A 432 2.05 -29.65 -24.90
N LEU A 433 2.30 -30.91 -24.54
CA LEU A 433 2.75 -31.93 -25.47
C LEU A 433 1.73 -32.18 -26.58
N SER A 434 0.46 -32.40 -26.24
CA SER A 434 -0.60 -32.56 -27.23
C SER A 434 -0.69 -31.40 -28.20
N GLY A 435 -0.61 -30.17 -27.67
CA GLY A 435 -0.61 -28.95 -28.50
C GLY A 435 0.58 -28.90 -29.47
N ALA A 436 1.79 -29.23 -28.99
CA ALA A 436 3.00 -29.24 -29.80
C ALA A 436 2.94 -30.35 -30.89
N TYR A 437 2.46 -31.56 -30.53
CA TYR A 437 2.29 -32.61 -31.50
C TYR A 437 1.28 -32.26 -32.60
N ARG A 438 0.14 -31.64 -32.24
CA ARG A 438 -0.87 -31.17 -33.22
C ARG A 438 -0.26 -30.13 -34.15
N PHE A 439 0.55 -29.20 -33.64
CA PHE A 439 1.29 -28.25 -34.50
C PHE A 439 2.20 -28.97 -35.49
N PHE A 440 3.00 -29.96 -35.02
CA PHE A 440 3.92 -30.71 -35.91
C PHE A 440 3.21 -31.60 -36.92
N ILE A 441 2.05 -32.17 -36.59
CA ILE A 441 1.22 -32.90 -37.55
C ILE A 441 0.86 -32.00 -38.75
N GLU A 442 0.34 -30.82 -38.43
CA GLU A 442 -0.07 -29.85 -39.47
C GLU A 442 1.14 -29.29 -40.25
N TYR A 443 2.22 -28.91 -39.54
CA TYR A 443 3.43 -28.36 -40.13
C TYR A 443 4.10 -29.36 -41.11
N TYR A 444 4.33 -30.59 -40.68
CA TYR A 444 4.96 -31.57 -41.53
C TYR A 444 4.09 -32.01 -42.70
N TYR A 445 2.80 -32.20 -42.53
CA TYR A 445 1.90 -32.55 -43.59
C TYR A 445 1.68 -31.44 -44.62
N ASN A 446 1.39 -30.23 -44.13
CA ASN A 446 0.98 -29.13 -44.97
C ASN A 446 2.16 -28.30 -45.52
N GLN A 447 3.21 -28.06 -44.74
CA GLN A 447 4.31 -27.19 -45.14
C GLN A 447 5.52 -27.98 -45.68
N LYS A 448 5.93 -29.04 -44.98
CA LYS A 448 7.08 -29.86 -45.37
C LYS A 448 6.73 -30.97 -46.34
N LYS A 449 5.45 -31.26 -46.53
CA LYS A 449 4.98 -32.39 -47.38
C LYS A 449 5.57 -33.71 -46.93
N ASP A 450 5.92 -33.83 -45.64
CA ASP A 450 6.51 -35.02 -45.04
C ASP A 450 5.44 -35.81 -44.27
N LYS A 451 4.82 -36.75 -44.99
CA LYS A 451 3.79 -37.63 -44.42
C LYS A 451 4.30 -38.53 -43.29
N ALA A 452 5.56 -38.95 -43.38
CA ALA A 452 6.12 -39.89 -42.39
C ALA A 452 6.29 -39.19 -41.03
N SER A 453 6.87 -38.00 -41.02
CA SER A 453 6.99 -37.19 -39.81
C SER A 453 5.63 -36.78 -39.23
N ALA A 454 4.67 -36.40 -40.11
CA ALA A 454 3.32 -36.09 -39.66
C ALA A 454 2.64 -37.29 -38.93
N LEU A 455 2.74 -38.50 -39.48
CA LEU A 455 2.22 -39.71 -38.86
C LEU A 455 2.93 -40.06 -37.53
N THR A 456 4.24 -39.81 -37.45
CA THR A 456 5.01 -40.02 -36.20
C THR A 456 4.49 -39.15 -35.08
N TYR A 457 4.26 -37.86 -35.31
CA TYR A 457 3.71 -36.94 -34.29
C TYR A 457 2.23 -37.27 -33.98
N LEU A 458 1.49 -37.75 -34.96
CA LEU A 458 0.11 -38.16 -34.78
C LEU A 458 0.00 -39.38 -33.86
N ASP A 459 0.87 -40.37 -34.05
CA ASP A 459 0.93 -41.54 -33.18
C ASP A 459 1.32 -41.14 -31.75
N LYS A 460 2.28 -40.23 -31.57
CA LYS A 460 2.62 -39.65 -30.26
C LYS A 460 1.42 -38.94 -29.63
N ALA A 461 0.65 -38.18 -30.39
CA ALA A 461 -0.56 -37.52 -29.90
C ALA A 461 -1.63 -38.54 -29.46
N LEU A 462 -1.85 -39.58 -30.25
CA LEU A 462 -2.80 -40.65 -29.91
C LEU A 462 -2.36 -41.47 -28.70
N MET A 463 -1.05 -41.58 -28.41
CA MET A 463 -0.59 -42.18 -27.14
C MET A 463 -1.03 -41.37 -25.92
N LEU A 464 -1.16 -40.07 -26.04
CA LEU A 464 -1.66 -39.20 -24.97
C LEU A 464 -3.19 -39.13 -24.92
N GLU A 465 -3.84 -39.17 -26.09
CA GLU A 465 -5.28 -38.97 -26.28
C GLU A 465 -5.86 -40.07 -27.22
N PRO A 466 -5.95 -41.35 -26.77
CA PRO A 466 -6.28 -42.48 -27.64
C PRO A 466 -7.68 -42.43 -28.27
N GLU A 467 -8.62 -41.74 -27.61
CA GLU A 467 -10.03 -41.66 -28.02
C GLU A 467 -10.37 -40.32 -28.68
N ASP A 468 -9.37 -39.49 -28.96
CA ASP A 468 -9.63 -38.21 -29.63
C ASP A 468 -10.09 -38.40 -31.07
N ALA A 469 -11.36 -38.12 -31.31
CA ALA A 469 -12.00 -38.33 -32.61
C ALA A 469 -11.33 -37.54 -33.75
N GLN A 470 -10.78 -36.33 -33.46
CA GLN A 470 -10.11 -35.50 -34.47
C GLN A 470 -8.75 -36.11 -34.85
N LEU A 471 -7.98 -36.62 -33.89
CA LEU A 471 -6.71 -37.29 -34.17
C LEU A 471 -6.91 -38.58 -34.93
N LEU A 472 -7.94 -39.36 -34.60
CA LEU A 472 -8.29 -40.61 -35.34
C LEU A 472 -8.68 -40.29 -36.80
N ALA A 473 -9.52 -39.28 -37.00
CA ALA A 473 -9.90 -38.83 -38.34
C ALA A 473 -8.71 -38.30 -39.16
N ASN A 474 -7.81 -37.52 -38.51
CA ASN A 474 -6.58 -37.07 -39.11
C ASN A 474 -5.65 -38.23 -39.52
N LYS A 475 -5.59 -39.31 -38.69
CA LYS A 475 -4.80 -40.48 -39.00
C LYS A 475 -5.30 -41.18 -40.25
N GLU A 476 -6.60 -41.40 -40.36
CA GLU A 476 -7.23 -41.98 -41.54
C GLU A 476 -6.98 -41.08 -42.78
N PHE A 477 -7.20 -39.78 -42.65
CA PHE A 477 -7.00 -38.85 -43.75
C PHE A 477 -5.55 -38.84 -44.22
N ILE A 478 -4.57 -38.64 -43.35
CA ILE A 478 -3.15 -38.57 -43.68
C ILE A 478 -2.66 -39.90 -44.27
N SER A 479 -3.13 -41.07 -43.73
CA SER A 479 -2.74 -42.38 -44.25
C SER A 479 -3.19 -42.61 -45.67
N ASN A 480 -4.38 -42.12 -46.01
CA ASN A 480 -5.00 -42.39 -47.32
C ASN A 480 -4.70 -41.30 -48.40
N ASN A 481 -4.04 -40.17 -48.03
CA ASN A 481 -3.75 -39.12 -48.97
C ASN A 481 -2.23 -38.80 -49.00
N ASP A 482 -1.72 -38.44 -50.18
CA ASP A 482 -0.35 -37.97 -50.38
C ASP A 482 -0.36 -36.45 -50.37
N PRO A 483 0.41 -35.76 -49.51
CA PRO A 483 0.49 -34.31 -49.45
C PRO A 483 1.15 -33.70 -50.72
N ASN A 484 1.83 -34.53 -51.54
CA ASN A 484 2.45 -34.14 -52.78
C ASN A 484 1.55 -34.40 -54.01
N ALA A 485 0.39 -35.03 -53.81
CA ALA A 485 -0.51 -35.31 -54.92
C ALA A 485 -1.09 -34.02 -55.52
N PRO A 486 -1.20 -33.91 -56.86
CA PRO A 486 -1.81 -32.75 -57.47
C PRO A 486 -3.27 -32.59 -57.02
N PRO A 487 -3.78 -31.33 -56.88
CA PRO A 487 -5.16 -31.12 -56.48
C PRO A 487 -6.12 -31.87 -57.38
N LYS A 488 -7.05 -32.61 -56.79
CA LYS A 488 -8.08 -33.35 -57.60
C LYS A 488 -8.82 -32.33 -58.43
N PRO A 489 -9.00 -32.60 -59.77
CA PRO A 489 -9.74 -31.70 -60.62
C PRO A 489 -11.16 -31.46 -60.08
N PRO A 490 -11.71 -30.25 -60.21
CA PRO A 490 -13.07 -29.99 -59.73
C PRO A 490 -14.03 -31.02 -60.34
N LYS A 491 -14.88 -31.61 -59.47
CA LYS A 491 -15.90 -32.58 -59.97
C LYS A 491 -16.71 -31.89 -61.04
N ALA A 492 -16.78 -32.50 -62.22
CA ALA A 492 -17.59 -32.03 -63.36
C ALA A 492 -19.02 -31.76 -62.85
N PRO A 493 -19.65 -30.65 -63.28
CA PRO A 493 -21.02 -30.36 -62.90
C PRO A 493 -21.91 -31.54 -63.27
N LYS A 494 -22.75 -32.02 -62.32
CA LYS A 494 -23.74 -33.08 -62.62
C LYS A 494 -24.59 -32.63 -63.80
N PRO A 495 -24.77 -33.49 -64.82
CA PRO A 495 -25.64 -33.17 -65.96
C PRO A 495 -27.07 -32.83 -65.43
N PRO A 496 -27.75 -31.84 -66.08
CA PRO A 496 -29.10 -31.47 -65.67
C PRO A 496 -30.02 -32.70 -65.71
N ARG A 497 -30.74 -32.97 -64.60
CA ARG A 497 -31.77 -34.01 -64.58
C ARG A 497 -32.80 -33.70 -65.62
N THR A 498 -32.93 -34.56 -66.62
CA THR A 498 -34.02 -34.54 -67.58
C THR A 498 -35.36 -34.67 -66.82
N PRO A 499 -36.36 -33.84 -67.13
CA PRO A 499 -37.71 -34.00 -66.57
C PRO A 499 -38.28 -35.39 -66.98
N ARG A 500 -38.68 -36.19 -66.01
CA ARG A 500 -39.52 -37.34 -66.32
C ARG A 500 -40.88 -36.85 -66.81
N LYS A 501 -41.26 -37.31 -68.03
CA LYS A 501 -42.58 -37.18 -68.59
C LYS A 501 -43.58 -38.01 -67.76
#